data_677fb146427df6c3fe9b2fa47b4defbb
#
_entry.id   677fb146427df6c3fe9b2fa47b4defbb
#
_cell.length_a   1.000
_cell.length_b   1.000
_cell.length_c   1.000
_cell.angle_alpha   90.00
_cell.angle_beta   90.00
_cell.angle_gamma   90.00
#
_symmetry.space_group_name_H-M   'P 1'
#
loop_
_entity.id
_entity.type
_entity.pdbx_description
1 polymer ?
#
loop_
_entity_poly.entity_id
_entity_poly.type
_entity_poly.pdbx_seq_one_letter_code
_entity_poly.pdbx_strand_id
1 'polypeptide(L)'
;MGEPKIPTRPEALELLHRFNESDSLRKHAYAVEGVMRHMARKRGQDEEKWGIIGLIHDLDYEKFPSQHCVKTKELLEEHAWPAEYVRAAISHGWGICSNAEPQTDLEKALYAIDELTGLVVTTALIRPSKSVLDVQVKSVKNKWKDKRFAAGVNRSVIEKGATMLGVTLDELIDDTIKGMQEVAEAIGLKGNPA
;
A
#
# COMPACT_ATOMS: atom_id res chain seq x y z
N MET A 1 18.69 24.38 13.70
CA MET A 1 18.29 23.05 13.19
C MET A 1 17.89 23.28 11.75
N GLY A 2 18.56 22.64 10.76
CA GLY A 2 18.18 22.76 9.36
C GLY A 2 16.77 22.25 9.14
N GLU A 3 16.07 22.77 8.11
CA GLU A 3 14.77 22.25 7.72
C GLU A 3 14.91 20.74 7.41
N PRO A 4 13.94 19.90 7.85
CA PRO A 4 13.99 18.47 7.55
C PRO A 4 14.00 18.29 6.02
N LYS A 5 14.97 17.52 5.53
CA LYS A 5 15.07 17.20 4.10
C LYS A 5 13.83 16.41 3.69
N ILE A 6 13.10 16.90 2.68
CA ILE A 6 11.98 16.15 2.09
C ILE A 6 12.58 15.01 1.27
N PRO A 7 12.22 13.75 1.57
CA PRO A 7 12.72 12.59 0.83
C PRO A 7 12.22 12.59 -0.62
N THR A 8 13.06 12.11 -1.52
CA THR A 8 12.70 11.94 -2.94
C THR A 8 12.35 10.48 -3.24
N ARG A 9 11.61 10.24 -4.32
CA ARG A 9 11.32 8.87 -4.78
C ARG A 9 12.58 8.02 -5.02
N PRO A 10 13.66 8.52 -5.66
CA PRO A 10 14.90 7.75 -5.80
C PRO A 10 15.50 7.31 -4.46
N GLU A 11 15.48 8.16 -3.44
CA GLU A 11 15.96 7.81 -2.08
C GLU A 11 15.07 6.73 -1.44
N ALA A 12 13.76 6.83 -1.61
CA ALA A 12 12.81 5.80 -1.14
C ALA A 12 13.05 4.45 -1.83
N LEU A 13 13.29 4.44 -3.14
CA LEU A 13 13.62 3.23 -3.90
C LEU A 13 14.95 2.62 -3.48
N GLU A 14 15.95 3.42 -3.20
CA GLU A 14 17.26 2.94 -2.70
C GLU A 14 17.06 2.19 -1.37
N LEU A 15 16.30 2.76 -0.42
CA LEU A 15 15.98 2.09 0.83
C LEU A 15 15.15 0.82 0.61
N LEU A 16 14.11 0.88 -0.23
CA LEU A 16 13.30 -0.29 -0.55
C LEU A 16 14.17 -1.44 -1.07
N HIS A 17 15.05 -1.17 -2.04
CA HIS A 17 15.89 -2.20 -2.64
C HIS A 17 16.97 -2.72 -1.69
N ARG A 18 17.43 -1.90 -0.75
CA ARG A 18 18.41 -2.28 0.27
C ARG A 18 17.83 -3.25 1.31
N PHE A 19 16.57 -3.06 1.68
CA PHE A 19 15.94 -3.82 2.75
C PHE A 19 15.04 -4.94 2.24
N ASN A 20 14.59 -4.89 0.98
CA ASN A 20 13.74 -5.90 0.36
C ASN A 20 14.39 -6.41 -0.94
N GLU A 21 14.79 -7.69 -0.96
CA GLU A 21 15.36 -8.39 -2.12
C GLU A 21 14.26 -9.14 -2.89
N SER A 22 13.20 -9.56 -2.18
CA SER A 22 12.05 -10.27 -2.75
C SER A 22 11.33 -9.45 -3.80
N ASP A 23 11.20 -10.00 -5.01
CA ASP A 23 10.45 -9.40 -6.11
C ASP A 23 8.96 -9.19 -5.73
N SER A 24 8.38 -10.10 -4.96
CA SER A 24 6.99 -9.98 -4.51
C SER A 24 6.78 -8.82 -3.55
N LEU A 25 7.69 -8.57 -2.62
CA LEU A 25 7.60 -7.44 -1.69
C LEU A 25 7.86 -6.10 -2.39
N ARG A 26 8.81 -6.05 -3.32
CA ARG A 26 9.01 -4.86 -4.17
C ARG A 26 7.78 -4.53 -5.01
N LYS A 27 7.17 -5.55 -5.63
CA LYS A 27 5.92 -5.38 -6.38
C LYS A 27 4.76 -4.94 -5.51
N HIS A 28 4.67 -5.43 -4.26
CA HIS A 28 3.70 -4.94 -3.29
C HIS A 28 3.92 -3.45 -3.01
N ALA A 29 5.14 -3.03 -2.71
CA ALA A 29 5.47 -1.61 -2.47
C ALA A 29 5.11 -0.72 -3.67
N TYR A 30 5.38 -1.18 -4.91
CA TYR A 30 4.98 -0.45 -6.12
C TYR A 30 3.47 -0.40 -6.32
N ALA A 31 2.74 -1.45 -5.96
CA ALA A 31 1.29 -1.47 -6.00
C ALA A 31 0.71 -0.44 -5.01
N VAL A 32 1.20 -0.45 -3.77
CA VAL A 32 0.79 0.52 -2.75
C VAL A 32 1.16 1.95 -3.16
N GLU A 33 2.37 2.19 -3.70
CA GLU A 33 2.75 3.48 -4.28
C GLU A 33 1.73 3.94 -5.33
N GLY A 34 1.39 3.09 -6.31
CA GLY A 34 0.47 3.44 -7.38
C GLY A 34 -0.91 3.82 -6.87
N VAL A 35 -1.44 3.05 -5.91
CA VAL A 35 -2.74 3.35 -5.28
C VAL A 35 -2.69 4.65 -4.49
N MET A 36 -1.65 4.87 -3.68
CA MET A 36 -1.49 6.08 -2.89
C MET A 36 -1.40 7.32 -3.77
N ARG A 37 -0.66 7.27 -4.89
CA ARG A 37 -0.58 8.34 -5.88
C ARG A 37 -1.95 8.64 -6.52
N HIS A 38 -2.66 7.60 -6.93
CA HIS A 38 -4.01 7.73 -7.50
C HIS A 38 -4.96 8.43 -6.51
N MET A 39 -4.99 7.97 -5.26
CA MET A 39 -5.86 8.54 -4.23
C MET A 39 -5.48 9.98 -3.87
N ALA A 40 -4.18 10.30 -3.85
CA ALA A 40 -3.70 11.66 -3.62
C ALA A 40 -4.22 12.63 -4.69
N ARG A 41 -4.09 12.27 -5.99
CA ARG A 41 -4.62 13.08 -7.11
C ARG A 41 -6.13 13.29 -7.00
N LYS A 42 -6.87 12.21 -6.73
CA LYS A 42 -8.33 12.26 -6.57
C LYS A 42 -8.77 13.19 -5.44
N ARG A 43 -7.94 13.32 -4.39
CA ARG A 43 -8.21 14.14 -3.20
C ARG A 43 -7.53 15.51 -3.24
N GLY A 44 -6.82 15.86 -4.31
CA GLY A 44 -6.07 17.11 -4.42
C GLY A 44 -4.95 17.25 -3.40
N GLN A 45 -4.33 16.12 -3.02
CA GLN A 45 -3.23 16.03 -2.06
C GLN A 45 -1.88 15.88 -2.77
N ASP A 46 -0.79 15.96 -2.00
CA ASP A 46 0.58 15.81 -2.49
C ASP A 46 0.84 14.36 -2.96
N GLU A 47 0.81 14.16 -4.27
CA GLU A 47 1.00 12.86 -4.92
C GLU A 47 2.38 12.27 -4.63
N GLU A 48 3.42 13.09 -4.62
CA GLU A 48 4.79 12.62 -4.41
C GLU A 48 4.96 12.11 -2.97
N LYS A 49 4.50 12.87 -1.99
CA LYS A 49 4.54 12.48 -0.58
C LYS A 49 3.77 11.18 -0.34
N TRP A 50 2.55 11.07 -0.87
CA TRP A 50 1.73 9.87 -0.69
C TRP A 50 2.38 8.64 -1.32
N GLY A 51 2.93 8.78 -2.53
CA GLY A 51 3.62 7.71 -3.23
C GLY A 51 4.86 7.23 -2.50
N ILE A 52 5.69 8.16 -2.04
CA ILE A 52 6.91 7.84 -1.27
C ILE A 52 6.57 7.05 0.00
N ILE A 53 5.54 7.46 0.73
CA ILE A 53 5.12 6.75 1.95
C ILE A 53 4.60 5.35 1.60
N GLY A 54 3.89 5.20 0.50
CA GLY A 54 3.49 3.89 -0.02
C GLY A 54 4.67 2.97 -0.32
N LEU A 55 5.79 3.51 -0.86
CA LEU A 55 7.00 2.72 -1.15
C LEU A 55 7.72 2.20 0.10
N ILE A 56 7.68 2.96 1.20
CA ILE A 56 8.54 2.68 2.37
C ILE A 56 7.79 2.07 3.55
N HIS A 57 6.47 1.84 3.45
CA HIS A 57 5.69 1.40 4.60
C HIS A 57 6.16 0.08 5.19
N ASP A 58 6.62 -0.84 4.35
CA ASP A 58 7.00 -2.22 4.67
C ASP A 58 8.52 -2.48 4.60
N LEU A 59 9.37 -1.47 4.85
CA LEU A 59 10.83 -1.61 4.71
C LEU A 59 11.42 -2.78 5.50
N ASP A 60 10.85 -3.10 6.65
CA ASP A 60 11.38 -4.10 7.58
C ASP A 60 10.82 -5.51 7.36
N TYR A 61 9.76 -5.65 6.55
CA TYR A 61 8.97 -6.88 6.52
C TYR A 61 9.76 -8.13 6.12
N GLU A 62 10.73 -8.01 5.20
CA GLU A 62 11.55 -9.13 4.77
C GLU A 62 12.60 -9.52 5.81
N LYS A 63 13.34 -8.52 6.32
CA LYS A 63 14.51 -8.79 7.19
C LYS A 63 14.14 -8.89 8.67
N PHE A 64 13.05 -8.26 9.09
CA PHE A 64 12.65 -8.16 10.50
C PHE A 64 11.16 -8.43 10.72
N PRO A 65 10.57 -9.54 10.20
CA PRO A 65 9.12 -9.76 10.23
C PRO A 65 8.53 -9.78 11.66
N SER A 66 9.30 -10.20 12.66
CA SER A 66 8.87 -10.20 14.08
C SER A 66 8.92 -8.81 14.73
N GLN A 67 9.52 -7.82 14.08
CA GLN A 67 9.64 -6.45 14.53
C GLN A 67 9.04 -5.46 13.53
N HIS A 68 8.07 -5.95 12.75
CA HIS A 68 7.39 -5.16 11.73
C HIS A 68 6.80 -3.88 12.32
N CYS A 69 6.85 -2.79 11.56
CA CYS A 69 6.61 -1.39 11.93
C CYS A 69 7.65 -0.80 12.90
N VAL A 70 8.17 -1.56 13.86
CA VAL A 70 9.17 -1.07 14.81
C VAL A 70 10.48 -0.78 14.08
N LYS A 71 10.95 -1.73 13.27
CA LYS A 71 12.19 -1.56 12.49
C LYS A 71 12.01 -0.56 11.34
N THR A 72 10.87 -0.50 10.68
CA THR A 72 10.58 0.56 9.70
C THR A 72 10.75 1.94 10.34
N LYS A 73 10.21 2.15 11.55
CA LYS A 73 10.39 3.40 12.28
C LYS A 73 11.88 3.71 12.52
N GLU A 74 12.62 2.76 13.12
CA GLU A 74 14.05 2.94 13.43
C GLU A 74 14.87 3.26 12.17
N LEU A 75 14.66 2.51 11.07
CA LEU A 75 15.35 2.70 9.80
C LEU A 75 15.10 4.09 9.20
N LEU A 76 13.85 4.56 9.22
CA LEU A 76 13.52 5.88 8.71
C LEU A 76 14.10 7.00 9.58
N GLU A 77 14.09 6.85 10.92
CA GLU A 77 14.70 7.79 11.87
C GLU A 77 16.22 7.84 11.69
N GLU A 78 16.92 6.70 11.52
CA GLU A 78 18.35 6.61 11.23
C GLU A 78 18.74 7.33 9.93
N HIS A 79 17.86 7.35 8.94
CA HIS A 79 18.04 8.05 7.67
C HIS A 79 17.53 9.50 7.70
N ALA A 80 17.22 10.03 8.90
CA ALA A 80 16.74 11.39 9.14
C ALA A 80 15.48 11.77 8.33
N TRP A 81 14.57 10.82 8.14
CA TRP A 81 13.27 11.06 7.50
C TRP A 81 12.38 11.93 8.39
N PRO A 82 11.55 12.82 7.82
CA PRO A 82 10.65 13.65 8.60
C PRO A 82 9.69 12.80 9.45
N ALA A 83 9.43 13.24 10.69
CA ALA A 83 8.61 12.50 11.63
C ALA A 83 7.19 12.17 11.10
N GLU A 84 6.65 13.03 10.23
CA GLU A 84 5.36 12.80 9.59
C GLU A 84 5.38 11.63 8.58
N TYR A 85 6.51 11.40 7.87
CA TYR A 85 6.68 10.24 6.99
C TYR A 85 6.81 8.95 7.81
N VAL A 86 7.63 9.01 8.88
CA VAL A 86 7.82 7.88 9.81
C VAL A 86 6.49 7.46 10.40
N ARG A 87 5.74 8.43 10.95
CA ARG A 87 4.43 8.17 11.55
C ARG A 87 3.44 7.58 10.53
N ALA A 88 3.38 8.16 9.34
CA ALA A 88 2.49 7.71 8.29
C ALA A 88 2.81 6.27 7.87
N ALA A 89 4.10 5.97 7.66
CA ALA A 89 4.52 4.61 7.29
C ALA A 89 4.05 3.57 8.31
N ILE A 90 4.30 3.79 9.62
CA ILE A 90 3.94 2.80 10.65
C ILE A 90 2.45 2.76 11.00
N SER A 91 1.65 3.72 10.52
CA SER A 91 0.22 3.77 10.82
C SER A 91 -0.58 2.67 10.11
N HIS A 92 -0.05 2.08 9.02
CA HIS A 92 -0.72 0.96 8.35
C HIS A 92 -0.87 -0.26 9.26
N GLY A 93 0.06 -0.47 10.18
CA GLY A 93 0.04 -1.58 11.12
C GLY A 93 -0.80 -1.35 12.39
N TRP A 94 -1.63 -0.28 12.46
CA TRP A 94 -2.40 0.04 13.65
C TRP A 94 -3.27 -1.10 14.16
N GLY A 95 -3.11 -1.42 15.45
CA GLY A 95 -3.85 -2.50 16.11
C GLY A 95 -3.33 -3.90 15.79
N ILE A 96 -2.25 -4.03 15.00
CA ILE A 96 -1.58 -5.30 14.66
C ILE A 96 -0.13 -5.26 15.17
N CYS A 97 0.69 -4.39 14.63
CA CYS A 97 2.11 -4.24 14.96
C CYS A 97 2.50 -2.81 15.36
N SER A 98 1.57 -1.86 15.31
CA SER A 98 1.76 -0.46 15.66
C SER A 98 0.62 0.09 16.53
N ASN A 99 0.97 1.06 17.41
CA ASN A 99 -0.01 1.84 18.17
C ASN A 99 -0.32 3.19 17.51
N ALA A 100 0.22 3.47 16.31
CA ALA A 100 0.00 4.71 15.59
C ALA A 100 -1.36 4.70 14.88
N GLU A 101 -2.40 5.15 15.55
CA GLU A 101 -3.74 5.27 14.97
C GLU A 101 -3.72 6.24 13.78
N PRO A 102 -4.27 5.86 12.59
CA PRO A 102 -4.35 6.73 11.43
C PRO A 102 -5.19 7.99 11.70
N GLN A 103 -4.60 9.17 11.53
CA GLN A 103 -5.25 10.47 11.81
C GLN A 103 -5.51 11.25 10.53
N THR A 104 -4.52 11.33 9.64
CA THR A 104 -4.62 12.08 8.39
C THR A 104 -5.26 11.23 7.29
N ASP A 105 -5.74 11.87 6.22
CA ASP A 105 -6.29 11.16 5.06
C ASP A 105 -5.25 10.23 4.40
N LEU A 106 -3.99 10.65 4.38
CA LEU A 106 -2.87 9.83 3.92
C LEU A 106 -2.75 8.53 4.74
N GLU A 107 -2.69 8.64 6.06
CA GLU A 107 -2.56 7.50 6.97
C GLU A 107 -3.76 6.56 6.88
N LYS A 108 -4.97 7.12 6.82
CA LYS A 108 -6.21 6.34 6.65
C LYS A 108 -6.25 5.61 5.30
N ALA A 109 -5.76 6.27 4.23
CA ALA A 109 -5.67 5.67 2.92
C ALA A 109 -4.71 4.48 2.95
N LEU A 110 -3.49 4.67 3.43
CA LEU A 110 -2.49 3.61 3.53
C LEU A 110 -3.03 2.41 4.34
N TYR A 111 -3.60 2.66 5.52
CA TYR A 111 -4.21 1.63 6.37
C TYR A 111 -5.31 0.85 5.65
N ALA A 112 -6.13 1.53 4.84
CA ALA A 112 -7.26 0.92 4.15
C ALA A 112 -6.86 0.08 2.94
N ILE A 113 -5.81 0.50 2.19
CA ILE A 113 -5.50 -0.10 0.88
C ILE A 113 -4.39 -1.15 0.94
N ASP A 114 -3.56 -1.14 1.95
CA ASP A 114 -2.42 -2.05 2.07
C ASP A 114 -2.88 -3.51 1.90
N GLU A 115 -3.70 -4.01 2.79
CA GLU A 115 -4.31 -5.35 2.72
C GLU A 115 -5.15 -5.57 1.44
N LEU A 116 -5.82 -4.52 0.95
CA LEU A 116 -6.68 -4.60 -0.22
C LEU A 116 -5.88 -4.82 -1.51
N THR A 117 -4.67 -4.28 -1.61
CA THR A 117 -3.79 -4.54 -2.76
C THR A 117 -3.52 -6.03 -2.92
N GLY A 118 -3.26 -6.76 -1.83
CA GLY A 118 -3.08 -8.21 -1.84
C GLY A 118 -4.30 -8.97 -2.37
N LEU A 119 -5.50 -8.54 -2.02
CA LEU A 119 -6.74 -9.14 -2.53
C LEU A 119 -6.93 -8.88 -4.03
N VAL A 120 -6.60 -7.68 -4.50
CA VAL A 120 -6.67 -7.32 -5.93
C VAL A 120 -5.63 -8.11 -6.73
N VAL A 121 -4.38 -8.21 -6.25
CA VAL A 121 -3.32 -9.05 -6.86
C VAL A 121 -3.80 -10.49 -7.03
N THR A 122 -4.30 -11.09 -5.95
CA THR A 122 -4.77 -12.48 -5.98
C THR A 122 -5.96 -12.66 -6.93
N THR A 123 -6.85 -11.64 -7.00
CA THR A 123 -7.97 -11.64 -7.93
C THR A 123 -7.51 -11.56 -9.39
N ALA A 124 -6.49 -10.76 -9.69
CA ALA A 124 -5.91 -10.66 -11.03
C ALA A 124 -5.25 -11.98 -11.45
N LEU A 125 -4.46 -12.59 -10.57
CA LEU A 125 -3.68 -13.79 -10.86
C LEU A 125 -4.51 -15.03 -11.18
N ILE A 126 -5.72 -15.16 -10.65
CA ILE A 126 -6.62 -16.29 -10.96
C ILE A 126 -7.38 -16.12 -12.27
N ARG A 127 -7.33 -14.95 -12.89
CA ARG A 127 -7.97 -14.70 -14.19
C ARG A 127 -7.14 -15.33 -15.30
N PRO A 128 -7.75 -15.75 -16.42
CA PRO A 128 -6.99 -16.24 -17.58
C PRO A 128 -5.99 -15.22 -18.11
N SER A 129 -6.33 -13.93 -18.08
CA SER A 129 -5.49 -12.81 -18.51
C SER A 129 -4.29 -12.58 -17.60
N LYS A 130 -4.38 -12.96 -16.30
CA LYS A 130 -3.42 -12.60 -15.25
C LYS A 130 -3.13 -11.09 -15.20
N SER A 131 -4.13 -10.28 -15.54
CA SER A 131 -4.02 -8.84 -15.68
C SER A 131 -4.90 -8.11 -14.67
N VAL A 132 -4.34 -7.03 -14.08
CA VAL A 132 -5.13 -6.09 -13.27
C VAL A 132 -5.98 -5.16 -14.17
N LEU A 133 -5.61 -5.04 -15.46
CA LEU A 133 -6.28 -4.11 -16.39
C LEU A 133 -7.74 -4.49 -16.68
N ASP A 134 -8.11 -5.76 -16.52
CA ASP A 134 -9.48 -6.23 -16.69
C ASP A 134 -10.18 -6.63 -15.37
N VAL A 135 -9.53 -6.36 -14.23
CA VAL A 135 -10.17 -6.52 -12.91
C VAL A 135 -11.20 -5.41 -12.70
N GLN A 136 -12.36 -5.78 -12.22
CA GLN A 136 -13.45 -4.89 -11.88
C GLN A 136 -13.85 -5.05 -10.41
N VAL A 137 -14.51 -4.05 -9.83
CA VAL A 137 -15.04 -4.09 -8.46
C VAL A 137 -15.81 -5.39 -8.20
N LYS A 138 -16.70 -5.79 -9.13
CA LYS A 138 -17.46 -7.04 -9.04
C LYS A 138 -16.56 -8.28 -8.91
N SER A 139 -15.41 -8.30 -9.57
CA SER A 139 -14.46 -9.42 -9.50
C SER A 139 -13.91 -9.59 -8.09
N VAL A 140 -13.53 -8.49 -7.44
CA VAL A 140 -13.03 -8.48 -6.06
C VAL A 140 -14.15 -8.82 -5.08
N LYS A 141 -15.33 -8.24 -5.24
CA LYS A 141 -16.51 -8.51 -4.36
C LYS A 141 -16.97 -9.96 -4.41
N ASN A 142 -16.87 -10.62 -5.54
CA ASN A 142 -17.19 -12.05 -5.65
C ASN A 142 -16.25 -12.91 -4.80
N LYS A 143 -15.01 -12.46 -4.56
CA LYS A 143 -14.01 -13.12 -3.72
C LYS A 143 -14.03 -12.67 -2.26
N TRP A 144 -14.71 -11.57 -1.97
CA TRP A 144 -14.76 -10.98 -0.63
C TRP A 144 -15.30 -11.94 0.43
N LYS A 145 -16.34 -12.70 0.09
CA LYS A 145 -17.03 -13.62 1.02
C LYS A 145 -16.27 -14.93 1.26
N ASP A 146 -15.40 -15.33 0.34
CA ASP A 146 -14.57 -16.52 0.52
C ASP A 146 -13.32 -16.20 1.35
N LYS A 147 -13.40 -16.51 2.64
CA LYS A 147 -12.29 -16.25 3.58
C LYS A 147 -11.05 -17.09 3.29
N ARG A 148 -11.15 -18.19 2.54
CA ARG A 148 -10.00 -19.00 2.13
C ARG A 148 -9.26 -18.38 0.96
N PHE A 149 -9.97 -17.60 0.14
CA PHE A 149 -9.35 -16.82 -0.93
C PHE A 149 -8.58 -15.65 -0.34
N ALA A 150 -7.29 -15.54 -0.66
CA ALA A 150 -6.39 -14.56 -0.06
C ALA A 150 -6.51 -14.58 1.49
N ALA A 151 -6.27 -15.75 2.10
CA ALA A 151 -6.53 -15.99 3.53
C ALA A 151 -5.69 -15.09 4.46
N GLY A 152 -4.54 -14.58 3.98
CA GLY A 152 -3.70 -13.62 4.72
C GLY A 152 -4.27 -12.20 4.77
N VAL A 153 -5.27 -11.86 3.94
CA VAL A 153 -5.85 -10.52 3.88
C VAL A 153 -6.85 -10.30 5.01
N ASN A 154 -6.59 -9.27 5.82
CA ASN A 154 -7.46 -8.87 6.93
C ASN A 154 -8.58 -7.92 6.44
N ARG A 155 -9.72 -8.49 6.04
CA ARG A 155 -10.85 -7.73 5.50
C ARG A 155 -11.46 -6.73 6.49
N SER A 156 -11.35 -6.99 7.80
CA SER A 156 -11.87 -6.06 8.81
C SER A 156 -11.03 -4.77 8.89
N VAL A 157 -9.73 -4.83 8.61
CA VAL A 157 -8.86 -3.65 8.46
C VAL A 157 -9.34 -2.81 7.28
N ILE A 158 -9.61 -3.44 6.13
CA ILE A 158 -10.08 -2.76 4.93
C ILE A 158 -11.42 -2.05 5.18
N GLU A 159 -12.41 -2.75 5.77
CA GLU A 159 -13.73 -2.20 6.09
C GLU A 159 -13.64 -1.03 7.08
N LYS A 160 -12.81 -1.18 8.11
CA LYS A 160 -12.52 -0.11 9.08
C LYS A 160 -11.86 1.09 8.40
N GLY A 161 -10.86 0.84 7.55
CA GLY A 161 -10.19 1.90 6.78
C GLY A 161 -11.14 2.65 5.84
N ALA A 162 -12.02 1.95 5.12
CA ALA A 162 -13.06 2.58 4.29
C ALA A 162 -13.95 3.51 5.13
N THR A 163 -14.38 3.04 6.31
CA THR A 163 -15.19 3.84 7.24
C THR A 163 -14.43 5.09 7.71
N MET A 164 -13.14 4.96 8.06
CA MET A 164 -12.30 6.08 8.51
C MET A 164 -12.08 7.12 7.41
N LEU A 165 -12.02 6.68 6.14
CA LEU A 165 -11.91 7.55 4.96
C LEU A 165 -13.23 8.20 4.55
N GLY A 166 -14.36 7.73 5.09
CA GLY A 166 -15.71 8.18 4.70
C GLY A 166 -16.09 7.75 3.27
N VAL A 167 -15.58 6.61 2.79
CA VAL A 167 -15.89 6.05 1.48
C VAL A 167 -16.56 4.69 1.60
N THR A 168 -17.30 4.28 0.58
CA THR A 168 -17.85 2.93 0.49
C THR A 168 -16.75 1.91 0.16
N LEU A 169 -16.97 0.64 0.51
CA LEU A 169 -16.06 -0.43 0.13
C LEU A 169 -15.89 -0.52 -1.40
N ASP A 170 -16.96 -0.28 -2.16
CA ASP A 170 -16.93 -0.31 -3.63
C ASP A 170 -16.05 0.80 -4.20
N GLU A 171 -16.13 2.01 -3.67
CA GLU A 171 -15.25 3.13 -4.03
C GLU A 171 -13.79 2.85 -3.68
N LEU A 172 -13.53 2.29 -2.50
CA LEU A 172 -12.16 1.94 -2.09
C LEU A 172 -11.57 0.86 -3.01
N ILE A 173 -12.35 -0.17 -3.36
CA ILE A 173 -11.93 -1.22 -4.29
C ILE A 173 -11.65 -0.62 -5.69
N ASP A 174 -12.51 0.27 -6.17
CA ASP A 174 -12.35 0.93 -7.48
C ASP A 174 -11.08 1.77 -7.54
N ASP A 175 -10.85 2.60 -6.53
CA ASP A 175 -9.63 3.42 -6.41
C ASP A 175 -8.36 2.55 -6.34
N THR A 176 -8.42 1.45 -5.58
CA THR A 176 -7.29 0.49 -5.48
C THR A 176 -7.00 -0.16 -6.83
N ILE A 177 -8.03 -0.64 -7.53
CA ILE A 177 -7.87 -1.22 -8.88
C ILE A 177 -7.25 -0.18 -9.83
N LYS A 178 -7.77 1.03 -9.89
CA LYS A 178 -7.29 2.10 -10.78
C LYS A 178 -5.84 2.46 -10.51
N GLY A 179 -5.47 2.65 -9.25
CA GLY A 179 -4.07 2.93 -8.88
C GLY A 179 -3.12 1.80 -9.27
N MET A 180 -3.55 0.55 -9.11
CA MET A 180 -2.75 -0.61 -9.54
C MET A 180 -2.67 -0.76 -11.07
N GLN A 181 -3.72 -0.36 -11.81
CA GLN A 181 -3.71 -0.36 -13.28
C GLN A 181 -2.67 0.60 -13.84
N GLU A 182 -2.46 1.75 -13.21
CA GLU A 182 -1.45 2.74 -13.62
C GLU A 182 -0.02 2.19 -13.54
N VAL A 183 0.23 1.23 -12.64
CA VAL A 183 1.54 0.61 -12.41
C VAL A 183 1.57 -0.87 -12.83
N ALA A 184 0.61 -1.33 -13.62
CA ALA A 184 0.41 -2.74 -13.97
C ALA A 184 1.67 -3.45 -14.49
N GLU A 185 2.51 -2.75 -15.25
CA GLU A 185 3.77 -3.27 -15.78
C GLU A 185 4.81 -3.45 -14.67
N ALA A 186 4.98 -2.44 -13.81
CA ALA A 186 5.95 -2.46 -12.72
C ALA A 186 5.65 -3.57 -11.69
N ILE A 187 4.37 -3.84 -11.45
CA ILE A 187 3.93 -4.92 -10.53
C ILE A 187 3.79 -6.29 -11.19
N GLY A 188 4.08 -6.39 -12.51
CA GLY A 188 4.00 -7.64 -13.25
C GLY A 188 2.57 -8.16 -13.48
N LEU A 189 1.57 -7.28 -13.42
CA LEU A 189 0.15 -7.60 -13.61
C LEU A 189 -0.46 -6.95 -14.86
N LYS A 190 0.37 -6.58 -15.84
CA LYS A 190 -0.11 -6.16 -17.16
C LYS A 190 -0.82 -7.31 -17.87
N GLY A 191 -0.26 -8.54 -17.77
CA GLY A 191 -0.83 -9.75 -18.34
C GLY A 191 -1.20 -9.61 -19.82
N ASN A 192 -2.22 -10.36 -20.23
CA ASN A 192 -2.79 -10.29 -21.58
C ASN A 192 -4.30 -9.96 -21.44
N PRO A 193 -4.67 -8.70 -21.19
CA PRO A 193 -6.08 -8.30 -21.11
C PRO A 193 -6.78 -8.57 -22.43
N ALA A 194 -8.09 -8.91 -22.35
CA ALA A 194 -8.92 -9.17 -23.52
C ALA A 194 -9.22 -7.89 -24.29
#